data_d384b22d33f37d3ef406e7eacd23861a
#
_entry.id   d384b22d33f37d3ef406e7eacd23861a
#
_cell.length_a   1.000
_cell.length_b   1.000
_cell.length_c   1.000
_cell.angle_alpha   90.00
_cell.angle_beta   90.00
_cell.angle_gamma   90.00
#
_symmetry.space_group_name_H-M   'P 1'
#
loop_
_entity.id
_entity.type
_entity.pdbx_description
1 polymer ?
#
loop_
_entity_poly.entity_id
_entity_poly.type
_entity_poly.pdbx_seq_one_letter_code
_entity_poly.pdbx_strand_id
1 'polypeptide(L)'
;DPSREVRVGVIRCDTHAFWYAHFFDVPDPTAMRIGHRCNHYYFFQHDNPEVQRFEAVPGMKITRVYDEGDSNAAEQLRLALGGRPKVCRSLEEVSDDVDLVYLANCNSDGEDHLRYATPVLRKGVPLFLDMPFAHTLAEAREILALADRHDSVVMCGFMLRESPHFKRFRGRFPDIAPVRCLVVPN
;
A
#
# COMPACT_ATOMS: atom_id res chain seq x y z
N ASP A 1 6.28 -22.68 -1.48
CA ASP A 1 5.36 -23.46 -0.66
C ASP A 1 4.06 -22.62 -0.51
N PRO A 2 2.94 -23.07 -1.10
CA PRO A 2 1.66 -22.36 -1.02
C PRO A 2 1.05 -22.31 0.40
N SER A 3 1.63 -23.00 1.36
CA SER A 3 1.21 -22.98 2.78
C SER A 3 1.94 -21.91 3.60
N ARG A 4 2.95 -21.25 3.04
CA ARG A 4 3.73 -20.24 3.76
C ARG A 4 2.97 -18.92 3.79
N GLU A 5 2.73 -18.40 5.00
CA GLU A 5 2.17 -17.06 5.20
C GLU A 5 3.19 -15.99 4.75
N VAL A 6 2.75 -15.04 3.91
CA VAL A 6 3.53 -13.89 3.46
C VAL A 6 3.44 -12.79 4.52
N ARG A 7 4.56 -12.44 5.12
CA ARG A 7 4.66 -11.40 6.15
C ARG A 7 4.87 -10.04 5.51
N VAL A 8 4.01 -9.09 5.86
CA VAL A 8 4.01 -7.74 5.28
C VAL A 8 4.45 -6.71 6.31
N GLY A 9 5.42 -5.88 5.95
CA GLY A 9 5.73 -4.63 6.63
C GLY A 9 4.98 -3.46 6.01
N VAL A 10 4.51 -2.51 6.82
CA VAL A 10 3.84 -1.30 6.32
C VAL A 10 4.60 -0.07 6.76
N ILE A 11 4.97 0.77 5.80
CA ILE A 11 5.58 2.09 6.02
C ILE A 11 4.54 3.15 5.74
N ARG A 12 4.42 4.12 6.63
CA ARG A 12 3.35 5.12 6.71
C ARG A 12 2.01 4.46 7.01
N CYS A 13 1.44 4.85 8.12
CA CYS A 13 0.19 4.28 8.64
C CYS A 13 -0.95 5.28 8.52
N ASP A 14 -1.00 5.99 7.41
CA ASP A 14 -2.05 6.95 7.08
C ASP A 14 -3.29 6.29 6.44
N THR A 15 -4.11 7.07 5.78
CA THR A 15 -5.39 6.62 5.21
C THR A 15 -5.24 5.46 4.23
N HIS A 16 -4.20 5.46 3.39
CA HIS A 16 -3.98 4.38 2.43
C HIS A 16 -3.55 3.07 3.10
N ALA A 17 -2.79 3.13 4.19
CA ALA A 17 -2.46 1.94 4.96
C ALA A 17 -3.71 1.27 5.53
N PHE A 18 -4.63 2.05 6.11
CA PHE A 18 -5.91 1.53 6.62
C PHE A 18 -6.77 1.00 5.49
N TRP A 19 -6.76 1.66 4.35
CA TRP A 19 -7.53 1.24 3.18
C TRP A 19 -7.07 -0.11 2.64
N TYR A 20 -5.76 -0.28 2.45
CA TYR A 20 -5.19 -1.50 1.89
C TYR A 20 -5.00 -2.62 2.92
N ALA A 21 -5.01 -2.31 4.23
CA ALA A 21 -4.77 -3.31 5.28
C ALA A 21 -5.69 -4.53 5.17
N HIS A 22 -6.96 -4.33 4.81
CA HIS A 22 -7.92 -5.44 4.67
C HIS A 22 -7.69 -6.33 3.43
N PHE A 23 -6.83 -5.91 2.49
CA PHE A 23 -6.38 -6.80 1.41
C PHE A 23 -5.22 -7.69 1.84
N PHE A 24 -4.42 -7.23 2.80
CA PHE A 24 -3.28 -7.97 3.33
C PHE A 24 -3.59 -8.75 4.60
N ASP A 25 -4.63 -8.37 5.33
CA ASP A 25 -4.95 -8.95 6.63
C ASP A 25 -6.42 -8.74 6.99
N VAL A 26 -6.88 -9.36 8.08
CA VAL A 26 -8.24 -9.19 8.58
C VAL A 26 -8.22 -8.20 9.75
N PRO A 27 -8.67 -6.96 9.54
CA PRO A 27 -8.75 -5.96 10.61
C PRO A 27 -9.92 -6.24 11.55
N ASP A 28 -9.80 -5.75 12.80
CA ASP A 28 -10.89 -5.71 13.76
C ASP A 28 -11.87 -4.60 13.38
N PRO A 29 -13.13 -4.91 13.04
CA PRO A 29 -14.11 -3.90 12.63
C PRO A 29 -14.41 -2.87 13.72
N THR A 30 -14.32 -3.27 14.99
CA THR A 30 -14.59 -2.37 16.12
C THR A 30 -13.46 -1.37 16.30
N ALA A 31 -12.22 -1.84 16.26
CA ALA A 31 -11.04 -0.99 16.32
C ALA A 31 -10.94 -0.04 15.13
N MET A 32 -11.31 -0.50 13.95
CA MET A 32 -11.38 0.33 12.74
C MET A 32 -12.40 1.48 12.86
N ARG A 33 -13.41 1.34 13.70
CA ARG A 33 -14.44 2.36 13.93
C ARG A 33 -14.00 3.52 14.83
N ILE A 34 -12.95 3.36 15.61
CA ILE A 34 -12.55 4.31 16.66
C ILE A 34 -11.59 5.40 16.16
N GLY A 35 -10.90 5.20 15.06
CA GLY A 35 -9.92 6.15 14.54
C GLY A 35 -10.49 7.16 13.54
N HIS A 36 -9.92 8.37 13.49
CA HIS A 36 -10.27 9.41 12.51
C HIS A 36 -10.06 8.97 11.04
N ARG A 37 -9.42 7.84 10.82
CA ARG A 37 -9.06 7.30 9.50
C ARG A 37 -9.99 6.21 9.02
N CYS A 38 -11.02 5.89 9.81
CA CYS A 38 -12.03 4.88 9.48
C CYS A 38 -13.00 5.29 8.40
N ASN A 39 -13.08 6.56 8.01
CA ASN A 39 -14.03 6.99 7.01
C ASN A 39 -13.88 6.20 5.70
N HIS A 40 -12.65 5.82 5.34
CA HIS A 40 -12.39 5.00 4.16
C HIS A 40 -12.82 3.54 4.35
N TYR A 41 -12.63 2.96 5.54
CA TYR A 41 -13.11 1.62 5.84
C TYR A 41 -14.64 1.52 5.72
N TYR A 42 -15.37 2.52 6.25
CA TYR A 42 -16.82 2.59 6.11
C TYR A 42 -17.28 2.73 4.67
N PHE A 43 -16.55 3.44 3.85
CA PHE A 43 -16.87 3.62 2.44
C PHE A 43 -16.88 2.29 1.68
N PHE A 44 -16.07 1.33 2.12
CA PHE A 44 -15.90 0.03 1.48
C PHE A 44 -16.66 -1.10 2.17
N GLN A 45 -16.97 -0.95 3.45
CA GLN A 45 -17.78 -1.91 4.21
C GLN A 45 -19.20 -1.38 4.42
N HIS A 46 -19.85 -0.98 3.35
CA HIS A 46 -21.25 -0.62 3.42
C HIS A 46 -22.06 -1.77 4.02
N ASP A 47 -23.13 -1.44 4.80
CA ASP A 47 -24.07 -2.38 5.41
C ASP A 47 -24.80 -3.30 4.40
N ASN A 48 -24.51 -3.17 3.12
CA ASN A 48 -25.00 -4.06 2.08
C ASN A 48 -23.92 -5.08 1.67
N PRO A 49 -23.97 -6.31 2.19
CA PRO A 49 -23.00 -7.35 1.87
C PRO A 49 -23.04 -7.80 0.40
N GLU A 50 -24.05 -7.38 -0.38
CA GLU A 50 -24.13 -7.69 -1.80
C GLU A 50 -23.32 -6.74 -2.68
N VAL A 51 -22.98 -5.56 -2.17
CA VAL A 51 -22.33 -4.51 -2.97
C VAL A 51 -20.81 -4.56 -2.91
N GLN A 52 -20.23 -4.98 -1.79
CA GLN A 52 -18.77 -5.02 -1.65
C GLN A 52 -18.33 -6.13 -0.68
N ARG A 53 -17.93 -7.24 -1.21
CA ARG A 53 -17.10 -8.20 -0.49
C ARG A 53 -15.64 -7.95 -0.84
N PHE A 54 -14.90 -7.35 0.09
CA PHE A 54 -13.46 -7.36 0.02
C PHE A 54 -12.97 -8.69 0.58
N GLU A 55 -12.34 -9.47 -0.27
CA GLU A 55 -11.64 -10.66 0.18
C GLU A 55 -10.18 -10.28 0.35
N ALA A 56 -9.64 -10.51 1.54
CA ALA A 56 -8.21 -10.43 1.77
C ALA A 56 -7.49 -11.45 0.88
N VAL A 57 -6.31 -11.11 0.40
CA VAL A 57 -5.47 -12.08 -0.31
C VAL A 57 -5.08 -13.17 0.68
N PRO A 58 -5.47 -14.43 0.45
CA PRO A 58 -5.24 -15.50 1.42
C PRO A 58 -3.74 -15.73 1.62
N GLY A 59 -3.35 -16.03 2.85
CA GLY A 59 -1.95 -16.31 3.19
C GLY A 59 -1.07 -15.08 3.35
N MET A 60 -1.62 -13.89 3.46
CA MET A 60 -0.89 -12.67 3.79
C MET A 60 -1.21 -12.19 5.21
N LYS A 61 -0.23 -11.51 5.85
CA LYS A 61 -0.41 -10.93 7.17
C LYS A 61 0.51 -9.74 7.41
N ILE A 62 -0.03 -8.67 7.97
CA ILE A 62 0.75 -7.52 8.40
C ILE A 62 1.41 -7.85 9.75
N THR A 63 2.73 -7.83 9.78
CA THR A 63 3.52 -8.18 10.97
C THR A 63 4.32 -7.01 11.55
N ARG A 64 4.59 -5.98 10.74
CA ARG A 64 5.36 -4.80 11.15
C ARG A 64 4.72 -3.53 10.59
N VAL A 65 4.74 -2.47 11.38
CA VAL A 65 4.21 -1.15 10.99
C VAL A 65 5.16 -0.05 11.48
N TYR A 66 5.31 1.00 10.67
CA TYR A 66 6.13 2.17 10.99
C TYR A 66 5.49 3.44 10.46
N ASP A 67 5.47 4.47 11.28
CA ASP A 67 5.13 5.83 10.88
C ASP A 67 5.97 6.83 11.68
N GLU A 68 6.41 7.90 11.03
CA GLU A 68 7.17 8.98 11.67
C GLU A 68 6.40 10.31 11.73
N GLY A 69 5.34 10.45 10.91
CA GLY A 69 4.61 11.71 10.77
C GLY A 69 3.61 11.96 11.89
N ASP A 70 2.96 10.91 12.37
CA ASP A 70 2.01 10.95 13.48
C ASP A 70 2.34 9.79 14.42
N SER A 71 2.79 10.11 15.63
CA SER A 71 3.22 9.13 16.61
C SER A 71 2.15 8.08 16.97
N ASN A 72 0.88 8.38 16.71
CA ASN A 72 -0.22 7.46 16.99
C ASN A 72 -0.65 6.63 15.78
N ALA A 73 -0.27 6.97 14.55
CA ALA A 73 -0.78 6.31 13.35
C ALA A 73 -0.39 4.83 13.28
N ALA A 74 0.87 4.50 13.55
CA ALA A 74 1.33 3.11 13.59
C ALA A 74 0.63 2.30 14.70
N GLU A 75 0.45 2.90 15.86
CA GLU A 75 -0.27 2.25 16.97
C GLU A 75 -1.76 2.05 16.67
N GLN A 76 -2.40 3.02 16.03
CA GLN A 76 -3.79 2.89 15.59
C GLN A 76 -3.95 1.76 14.57
N LEU A 77 -3.04 1.66 13.59
CA LEU A 77 -3.07 0.56 12.62
C LEU A 77 -2.81 -0.79 13.31
N ARG A 78 -1.85 -0.85 14.24
CA ARG A 78 -1.60 -2.04 15.06
C ARG A 78 -2.88 -2.50 15.77
N LEU A 79 -3.57 -1.59 16.46
CA LEU A 79 -4.82 -1.89 17.17
C LEU A 79 -5.92 -2.34 16.20
N ALA A 80 -6.05 -1.67 15.06
CA ALA A 80 -6.99 -2.07 14.01
C ALA A 80 -6.76 -3.50 13.49
N LEU A 81 -5.51 -3.98 13.59
CA LEU A 81 -5.12 -5.34 13.23
C LEU A 81 -5.08 -6.29 14.45
N GLY A 82 -5.86 -6.00 15.50
CA GLY A 82 -5.98 -6.84 16.68
C GLY A 82 -4.74 -6.87 17.57
N GLY A 83 -3.92 -5.82 17.54
CA GLY A 83 -2.70 -5.69 18.35
C GLY A 83 -1.52 -6.56 17.91
N ARG A 84 -1.64 -7.28 16.79
CA ARG A 84 -0.66 -8.28 16.32
C ARG A 84 0.63 -7.69 15.77
N PRO A 85 0.60 -6.68 14.88
CA PRO A 85 1.82 -6.13 14.29
C PRO A 85 2.73 -5.49 15.35
N LYS A 86 4.03 -5.59 15.10
CA LYS A 86 5.03 -4.83 15.86
C LYS A 86 5.11 -3.41 15.33
N VAL A 87 4.99 -2.41 16.22
CA VAL A 87 5.36 -1.04 15.89
C VAL A 87 6.88 -0.92 15.89
N CYS A 88 7.45 -0.61 14.75
CA CYS A 88 8.90 -0.48 14.57
C CYS A 88 9.40 0.86 15.12
N ARG A 89 10.63 0.88 15.61
CA ARG A 89 11.28 2.07 16.15
C ARG A 89 12.06 2.85 15.10
N SER A 90 12.42 2.21 14.01
CA SER A 90 13.10 2.83 12.88
C SER A 90 12.54 2.31 11.57
N LEU A 91 12.79 3.06 10.50
CA LEU A 91 12.40 2.72 9.14
C LEU A 91 13.04 1.40 8.67
N GLU A 92 14.30 1.17 9.04
CA GLU A 92 15.04 -0.04 8.66
C GLU A 92 14.42 -1.30 9.25
N GLU A 93 13.86 -1.20 10.47
CA GLU A 93 13.28 -2.33 11.18
C GLU A 93 12.04 -2.91 10.49
N VAL A 94 11.33 -2.11 9.67
CA VAL A 94 10.10 -2.56 8.99
C VAL A 94 10.35 -3.69 8.01
N SER A 95 11.53 -3.70 7.41
CA SER A 95 11.94 -4.71 6.43
C SER A 95 12.69 -5.90 7.05
N ASP A 96 12.73 -6.03 8.39
CA ASP A 96 13.27 -7.21 9.05
C ASP A 96 12.24 -8.34 9.09
N ASP A 97 12.64 -9.55 8.73
CA ASP A 97 11.78 -10.74 8.78
C ASP A 97 10.41 -10.59 8.10
N VAL A 98 10.35 -9.86 7.01
CA VAL A 98 9.16 -9.73 6.15
C VAL A 98 9.46 -10.20 4.74
N ASP A 99 8.43 -10.56 4.02
CA ASP A 99 8.51 -11.07 2.66
C ASP A 99 8.12 -10.00 1.62
N LEU A 100 7.44 -8.93 2.08
CA LEU A 100 6.99 -7.78 1.30
C LEU A 100 6.90 -6.55 2.19
N VAL A 101 7.25 -5.39 1.67
CA VAL A 101 6.91 -4.11 2.31
C VAL A 101 5.90 -3.36 1.44
N TYR A 102 4.84 -2.85 2.06
CA TYR A 102 3.93 -1.89 1.47
C TYR A 102 4.25 -0.48 1.97
N LEU A 103 4.64 0.39 1.06
CA LEU A 103 4.82 1.82 1.31
C LEU A 103 3.52 2.54 1.00
N ALA A 104 2.76 2.87 2.04
CA ALA A 104 1.40 3.40 1.97
C ALA A 104 1.34 4.93 2.03
N ASN A 105 2.39 5.61 1.57
CA ASN A 105 2.46 7.07 1.65
C ASN A 105 1.51 7.73 0.64
N CYS A 106 0.47 8.39 1.12
CA CYS A 106 -0.47 9.13 0.28
C CYS A 106 -0.15 10.63 0.17
N ASN A 107 1.09 11.04 0.45
CA ASN A 107 1.54 12.38 0.12
C ASN A 107 1.45 12.60 -1.39
N SER A 108 0.81 13.69 -1.77
CA SER A 108 0.32 13.94 -3.12
C SER A 108 1.39 13.94 -4.22
N ASP A 109 2.66 14.06 -3.88
CA ASP A 109 3.77 14.25 -4.83
C ASP A 109 4.86 13.16 -4.82
N GLY A 110 4.85 12.24 -3.83
CA GLY A 110 5.83 11.16 -3.74
C GLY A 110 7.24 11.59 -3.32
N GLU A 111 7.39 12.78 -2.74
CA GLU A 111 8.69 13.37 -2.34
C GLU A 111 9.49 12.47 -1.39
N ASP A 112 8.83 11.74 -0.51
CA ASP A 112 9.46 10.87 0.48
C ASP A 112 9.76 9.44 -0.04
N HIS A 113 9.29 9.07 -1.21
CA HIS A 113 9.28 7.67 -1.65
C HIS A 113 10.68 7.08 -1.80
N LEU A 114 11.64 7.82 -2.38
CA LEU A 114 13.02 7.35 -2.49
C LEU A 114 13.63 7.09 -1.10
N ARG A 115 13.36 7.96 -0.14
CA ARG A 115 13.88 7.83 1.23
C ARG A 115 13.32 6.58 1.92
N TYR A 116 12.02 6.34 1.82
CA TYR A 116 11.38 5.16 2.42
C TYR A 116 11.73 3.86 1.69
N ALA A 117 11.86 3.90 0.37
CA ALA A 117 12.19 2.72 -0.44
C ALA A 117 13.63 2.25 -0.24
N THR A 118 14.56 3.16 -0.02
CA THR A 118 16.00 2.88 0.03
C THR A 118 16.37 1.77 1.01
N PRO A 119 16.02 1.80 2.30
CA PRO A 119 16.41 0.74 3.25
C PRO A 119 15.75 -0.60 2.94
N VAL A 120 14.55 -0.61 2.39
CA VAL A 120 13.84 -1.83 2.00
C VAL A 120 14.54 -2.51 0.83
N LEU A 121 14.78 -1.76 -0.24
CA LEU A 121 15.40 -2.27 -1.47
C LEU A 121 16.84 -2.74 -1.22
N ARG A 122 17.60 -2.04 -0.36
CA ARG A 122 18.96 -2.45 0.03
C ARG A 122 19.03 -3.82 0.70
N LYS A 123 17.96 -4.26 1.32
CA LYS A 123 17.85 -5.60 1.92
C LYS A 123 17.33 -6.66 0.95
N GLY A 124 17.06 -6.30 -0.30
CA GLY A 124 16.48 -7.20 -1.30
C GLY A 124 15.03 -7.57 -1.01
N VAL A 125 14.33 -6.80 -0.17
CA VAL A 125 12.91 -7.07 0.15
C VAL A 125 12.02 -6.47 -0.94
N PRO A 126 11.08 -7.23 -1.50
CA PRO A 126 10.09 -6.71 -2.44
C PRO A 126 9.32 -5.53 -1.88
N LEU A 127 9.08 -4.52 -2.72
CA LEU A 127 8.39 -3.29 -2.34
C LEU A 127 7.16 -3.05 -3.21
N PHE A 128 5.99 -3.00 -2.59
CA PHE A 128 4.79 -2.44 -3.19
C PHE A 128 4.68 -0.98 -2.76
N LEU A 129 4.82 -0.08 -3.74
CA LEU A 129 4.88 1.36 -3.53
C LEU A 129 3.58 2.00 -4.00
N ASP A 130 2.99 2.83 -3.17
CA ASP A 130 1.76 3.56 -3.50
C ASP A 130 2.04 4.66 -4.54
N MET A 131 0.99 5.23 -5.07
CA MET A 131 1.06 6.30 -6.07
C MET A 131 1.28 7.67 -5.39
N PRO A 132 2.02 8.59 -6.06
CA PRO A 132 2.77 8.40 -7.31
C PRO A 132 4.06 7.61 -7.08
N PHE A 133 4.67 7.06 -8.14
CA PHE A 133 5.89 6.24 -8.00
C PHE A 133 7.06 6.99 -7.36
N ALA A 134 7.28 8.25 -7.76
CA ALA A 134 8.29 9.14 -7.22
C ALA A 134 7.95 10.59 -7.60
N HIS A 135 8.54 11.55 -6.90
CA HIS A 135 8.37 12.97 -7.17
C HIS A 135 9.02 13.41 -8.49
N THR A 136 10.20 12.89 -8.78
CA THR A 136 10.96 13.23 -9.98
C THR A 136 11.36 11.99 -10.79
N LEU A 137 11.66 12.19 -12.08
CA LEU A 137 12.20 11.14 -12.93
C LEU A 137 13.56 10.63 -12.43
N ALA A 138 14.36 11.48 -11.83
CA ALA A 138 15.66 11.11 -11.25
C ALA A 138 15.48 10.14 -10.09
N GLU A 139 14.57 10.44 -9.16
CA GLU A 139 14.23 9.55 -8.03
C GLU A 139 13.62 8.24 -8.51
N ALA A 140 12.73 8.29 -9.50
CA ALA A 140 12.18 7.07 -10.10
C ALA A 140 13.26 6.15 -10.64
N ARG A 141 14.26 6.70 -11.35
CA ARG A 141 15.41 5.94 -11.87
C ARG A 141 16.28 5.39 -10.75
N GLU A 142 16.49 6.15 -9.66
CA GLU A 142 17.26 5.69 -8.51
C GLU A 142 16.55 4.55 -7.78
N ILE A 143 15.23 4.62 -7.59
CA ILE A 143 14.43 3.52 -7.00
C ILE A 143 14.59 2.24 -7.84
N LEU A 144 14.47 2.34 -9.17
CA LEU A 144 14.64 1.20 -10.07
C LEU A 144 16.08 0.65 -10.02
N ALA A 145 17.08 1.53 -10.03
CA ALA A 145 18.49 1.13 -9.94
C ALA A 145 18.83 0.48 -8.59
N LEU A 146 18.20 0.91 -7.50
CA LEU A 146 18.33 0.26 -6.19
C LEU A 146 17.73 -1.15 -6.23
N ALA A 147 16.54 -1.30 -6.79
CA ALA A 147 15.89 -2.60 -6.92
C ALA A 147 16.77 -3.57 -7.73
N ASP A 148 17.24 -3.17 -8.90
CA ASP A 148 18.11 -3.98 -9.77
C ASP A 148 19.43 -4.36 -9.07
N ARG A 149 20.06 -3.40 -8.38
CA ARG A 149 21.35 -3.60 -7.68
C ARG A 149 21.28 -4.60 -6.54
N HIS A 150 20.12 -4.70 -5.90
CA HIS A 150 19.90 -5.54 -4.72
C HIS A 150 19.00 -6.74 -4.99
N ASP A 151 18.76 -7.09 -6.25
CA ASP A 151 17.90 -8.21 -6.67
C ASP A 151 16.52 -8.16 -6.00
N SER A 152 15.95 -6.96 -5.90
CA SER A 152 14.64 -6.71 -5.34
C SER A 152 13.62 -6.39 -6.42
N VAL A 153 12.34 -6.57 -6.10
CA VAL A 153 11.23 -6.22 -6.98
C VAL A 153 10.52 -4.99 -6.44
N VAL A 154 10.30 -4.00 -7.30
CA VAL A 154 9.44 -2.86 -6.96
C VAL A 154 8.23 -2.82 -7.89
N MET A 155 7.06 -2.66 -7.31
CA MET A 155 5.79 -2.49 -8.02
C MET A 155 5.10 -1.23 -7.50
N CYS A 156 4.58 -0.43 -8.43
CA CYS A 156 3.65 0.66 -8.09
C CYS A 156 2.32 0.39 -8.75
N GLY A 157 1.25 0.48 -7.98
CA GLY A 157 -0.08 0.21 -8.49
C GLY A 157 -1.13 1.16 -7.94
N PHE A 158 -2.14 1.39 -8.74
CA PHE A 158 -3.33 2.13 -8.35
C PHE A 158 -4.57 1.33 -8.72
N MET A 159 -5.48 1.14 -7.75
CA MET A 159 -6.65 0.25 -7.89
C MET A 159 -7.47 0.52 -9.16
N LEU A 160 -7.69 1.79 -9.49
CA LEU A 160 -8.51 2.13 -10.65
C LEU A 160 -7.91 1.60 -11.95
N ARG A 161 -6.57 1.56 -12.07
CA ARG A 161 -5.88 1.00 -13.24
C ARG A 161 -6.25 -0.47 -13.47
N GLU A 162 -6.46 -1.21 -12.39
CA GLU A 162 -6.72 -2.64 -12.43
C GLU A 162 -8.23 -2.96 -12.47
N SER A 163 -9.09 -1.96 -12.27
CA SER A 163 -10.54 -2.18 -12.31
C SER A 163 -11.00 -2.72 -13.68
N PRO A 164 -11.97 -3.64 -13.71
CA PRO A 164 -12.49 -4.19 -14.98
C PRO A 164 -13.05 -3.11 -15.92
N HIS A 165 -13.62 -2.04 -15.34
CA HIS A 165 -14.16 -0.92 -16.12
C HIS A 165 -13.05 -0.14 -16.82
N PHE A 166 -11.97 0.16 -16.09
CA PHE A 166 -10.83 0.89 -16.66
C PHE A 166 -10.07 0.04 -17.69
N LYS A 167 -9.89 -1.26 -17.43
CA LYS A 167 -9.30 -2.19 -18.40
C LYS A 167 -10.11 -2.25 -19.70
N ARG A 168 -11.44 -2.32 -19.62
CA ARG A 168 -12.32 -2.27 -20.80
C ARG A 168 -12.23 -0.94 -21.53
N PHE A 169 -12.20 0.18 -20.79
CA PHE A 169 -12.03 1.50 -21.39
C PHE A 169 -10.69 1.58 -22.12
N ARG A 170 -9.59 1.24 -21.47
CA ARG A 170 -8.25 1.23 -22.08
C ARG A 170 -8.16 0.34 -23.31
N GLY A 171 -8.80 -0.82 -23.29
CA GLY A 171 -8.81 -1.76 -24.42
C GLY A 171 -9.46 -1.22 -25.69
N ARG A 172 -10.25 -0.15 -25.59
CA ARG A 172 -10.88 0.52 -26.73
C ARG A 172 -10.03 1.64 -27.34
N PHE A 173 -8.95 2.05 -26.70
CA PHE A 173 -8.12 3.17 -27.19
C PHE A 173 -7.43 2.91 -28.52
N PRO A 174 -6.98 1.72 -28.89
CA PRO A 174 -6.44 1.45 -30.22
C PRO A 174 -7.43 1.72 -31.34
N ASP A 175 -8.73 1.58 -31.07
CA ASP A 175 -9.82 1.73 -32.05
C ASP A 175 -10.32 3.19 -32.12
N ILE A 176 -9.89 4.05 -31.22
CA ILE A 176 -10.38 5.43 -31.07
C ILE A 176 -9.19 6.40 -31.05
N ALA A 177 -8.49 6.52 -32.15
CA ALA A 177 -7.37 7.46 -32.26
C ALA A 177 -7.74 8.71 -33.08
N PRO A 178 -7.15 9.89 -32.78
CA PRO A 178 -6.49 10.32 -31.56
C PRO A 178 -7.50 10.81 -30.52
N VAL A 179 -7.30 10.42 -29.26
CA VAL A 179 -8.19 10.80 -28.16
C VAL A 179 -7.52 11.85 -27.29
N ARG A 180 -8.23 12.95 -27.01
CA ARG A 180 -7.89 13.84 -25.90
C ARG A 180 -8.70 13.39 -24.69
N CYS A 181 -8.03 13.00 -23.63
CA CYS A 181 -8.66 12.66 -22.35
C CYS A 181 -8.47 13.81 -21.37
N LEU A 182 -9.55 14.32 -20.81
CA LEU A 182 -9.54 15.23 -19.67
C LEU A 182 -9.98 14.45 -18.44
N VAL A 183 -9.10 14.31 -17.48
CA VAL A 183 -9.44 13.78 -16.16
C VAL A 183 -9.60 14.97 -15.22
N VAL A 184 -10.81 15.15 -14.71
CA VAL A 184 -11.10 16.16 -13.69
C VAL A 184 -11.16 15.41 -12.36
N PRO A 185 -10.20 15.63 -11.45
CA PRO A 185 -10.32 15.10 -10.10
C PRO A 185 -11.46 15.81 -9.36
N ASN A 186 -12.20 15.05 -8.60
CA ASN A 186 -13.20 15.59 -7.67
C ASN A 186 -12.50 16.13 -6.42
#